data_f6d0424f099fff421b5c5945b7ba1efb
#
_entry.id   f6d0424f099fff421b5c5945b7ba1efb
#
_cell.length_a   1.000
_cell.length_b   1.000
_cell.length_c   1.000
_cell.angle_alpha   90.00
_cell.angle_beta   90.00
_cell.angle_gamma   90.00
#
_symmetry.space_group_name_H-M   'P 1'
#
loop_
_entity.id
_entity.type
_entity.pdbx_description
1 polymer ?
#
loop_
_entity_poly.entity_id
_entity_poly.type
_entity_poly.pdbx_seq_one_letter_code
_entity_poly.pdbx_strand_id
1 'polypeptide(L)'
;MTFQAWLQQAIARLAESDSPRRDAEILLGHVTGRARTWILAFGETTLSADEAAKLEALLVRRQRGEPIAHLVGQREFWSLPLFVSPATLIPRPDTECLVEQALARLPTAPCRILDLGTGTGAIALALASERPDCEVTAVDVMPDAVALALRNAEHLGIANVTISQSDWFSALAGQRFATIVSNPPYIDAADPHLAEGDVRFEPLTALVAGDQGLADLAHIIREGRQYLQPGGWMLLEHGWTQGEAVRALLREAGYLDVATCRDYGDNERLTLGRLPDMENVG
;
A
#
# COMPACT_ATOMS: atom_id res chain seq x y z
N MET A 1 37.63 0.06 -4.85
CA MET A 1 36.62 1.05 -5.30
C MET A 1 36.04 1.75 -4.08
N THR A 2 35.95 3.06 -4.09
CA THR A 2 35.31 3.84 -3.02
C THR A 2 33.78 3.87 -3.16
N PHE A 3 33.09 4.22 -2.10
CA PHE A 3 31.61 4.43 -2.14
C PHE A 3 31.22 5.45 -3.21
N GLN A 4 31.92 6.57 -3.27
CA GLN A 4 31.66 7.62 -4.27
C GLN A 4 31.87 7.12 -5.70
N ALA A 5 32.95 6.39 -5.96
CA ALA A 5 33.23 5.84 -7.29
C ALA A 5 32.19 4.81 -7.71
N TRP A 6 31.75 3.95 -6.77
CA TRP A 6 30.68 3.00 -7.03
C TRP A 6 29.35 3.69 -7.34
N LEU A 7 28.97 4.72 -6.55
CA LEU A 7 27.76 5.49 -6.80
C LEU A 7 27.74 6.11 -8.20
N GLN A 8 28.85 6.71 -8.62
CA GLN A 8 28.96 7.31 -9.96
C GLN A 8 28.73 6.27 -11.07
N GLN A 9 29.36 5.10 -10.95
CA GLN A 9 29.17 4.01 -11.92
C GLN A 9 27.75 3.45 -11.89
N ALA A 10 27.17 3.24 -10.71
CA ALA A 10 25.83 2.72 -10.54
C ALA A 10 24.78 3.67 -11.13
N ILE A 11 24.88 4.96 -10.86
CA ILE A 11 23.98 5.98 -11.41
C ILE A 11 24.01 5.96 -12.93
N ALA A 12 25.20 5.89 -13.54
CA ALA A 12 25.33 5.81 -14.99
C ALA A 12 24.70 4.54 -15.58
N ARG A 13 24.86 3.40 -14.90
CA ARG A 13 24.28 2.11 -15.32
C ARG A 13 22.77 2.03 -15.13
N LEU A 14 22.20 2.81 -14.22
CA LEU A 14 20.76 2.88 -13.95
C LEU A 14 20.05 4.05 -14.66
N ALA A 15 20.63 4.55 -15.75
CA ALA A 15 20.11 5.74 -16.45
C ALA A 15 18.63 5.61 -16.90
N GLU A 16 18.14 4.40 -17.12
CA GLU A 16 16.74 4.14 -17.48
C GLU A 16 15.77 4.09 -16.28
N SER A 17 16.29 4.11 -15.07
CA SER A 17 15.45 4.22 -13.86
C SER A 17 14.90 5.64 -13.71
N ASP A 18 13.71 5.76 -13.14
CA ASP A 18 13.11 7.06 -12.80
C ASP A 18 13.91 7.81 -11.72
N SER A 19 14.71 7.09 -10.93
CA SER A 19 15.48 7.65 -9.81
C SER A 19 16.86 6.97 -9.65
N PRO A 20 17.77 7.09 -10.63
CA PRO A 20 19.04 6.36 -10.62
C PRO A 20 19.89 6.59 -9.37
N ARG A 21 19.99 7.84 -8.94
CA ARG A 21 20.76 8.22 -7.74
C ARG A 21 20.19 7.60 -6.47
N ARG A 22 18.87 7.71 -6.30
CA ARG A 22 18.19 7.15 -5.12
C ARG A 22 18.33 5.64 -5.06
N ASP A 23 18.14 4.96 -6.18
CA ASP A 23 18.31 3.51 -6.28
C ASP A 23 19.73 3.09 -5.90
N ALA A 24 20.74 3.74 -6.43
CA ALA A 24 22.14 3.45 -6.13
C ALA A 24 22.45 3.68 -4.64
N GLU A 25 22.00 4.77 -4.05
CA GLU A 25 22.18 5.08 -2.63
C GLU A 25 21.48 4.03 -1.73
N ILE A 26 20.28 3.59 -2.09
CA ILE A 26 19.54 2.55 -1.36
C ILE A 26 20.29 1.22 -1.39
N LEU A 27 20.76 0.80 -2.55
CA LEU A 27 21.54 -0.46 -2.69
C LEU A 27 22.81 -0.41 -1.87
N LEU A 28 23.56 0.69 -1.93
CA LEU A 28 24.79 0.85 -1.17
C LEU A 28 24.53 0.81 0.33
N GLY A 29 23.52 1.52 0.81
CA GLY A 29 23.12 1.51 2.21
C GLY A 29 22.68 0.12 2.68
N HIS A 30 21.95 -0.60 1.85
CA HIS A 30 21.49 -1.96 2.15
C HIS A 30 22.65 -2.94 2.33
N VAL A 31 23.61 -2.94 1.42
CA VAL A 31 24.76 -3.87 1.46
C VAL A 31 25.75 -3.51 2.57
N THR A 32 26.00 -2.22 2.80
CA THR A 32 27.00 -1.76 3.77
C THR A 32 26.46 -1.54 5.18
N GLY A 33 25.13 -1.48 5.33
CA GLY A 33 24.48 -1.15 6.60
C GLY A 33 24.63 0.32 7.01
N ARG A 34 25.05 1.21 6.10
CA ARG A 34 25.29 2.63 6.37
C ARG A 34 24.09 3.48 5.97
N ALA A 35 23.77 4.47 6.81
CA ALA A 35 22.76 5.47 6.49
C ALA A 35 23.21 6.37 5.32
N ARG A 36 22.25 6.92 4.56
CA ARG A 36 22.51 7.81 3.43
C ARG A 36 23.41 8.99 3.80
N THR A 37 23.16 9.62 4.93
CA THR A 37 23.97 10.75 5.41
C THR A 37 25.43 10.36 5.67
N TRP A 38 25.65 9.17 6.21
CA TRP A 38 26.99 8.65 6.44
C TRP A 38 27.72 8.39 5.11
N ILE A 39 27.04 7.77 4.13
CA ILE A 39 27.58 7.48 2.80
C ILE A 39 28.03 8.77 2.11
N LEU A 40 27.21 9.82 2.17
CA LEU A 40 27.52 11.11 1.56
C LEU A 40 28.69 11.83 2.26
N ALA A 41 28.80 11.70 3.58
CA ALA A 41 29.87 12.30 4.36
C ALA A 41 31.21 11.57 4.20
N PHE A 42 31.19 10.26 4.00
CA PHE A 42 32.35 9.38 3.98
C PHE A 42 32.53 8.63 2.65
N GLY A 43 32.27 9.31 1.55
CA GLY A 43 32.33 8.74 0.19
C GLY A 43 33.67 8.12 -0.23
N GLU A 44 34.77 8.43 0.47
CA GLU A 44 36.07 7.87 0.24
C GLU A 44 36.32 6.50 0.87
N THR A 45 35.32 5.99 1.63
CA THR A 45 35.38 4.66 2.22
C THR A 45 35.45 3.62 1.11
N THR A 46 36.36 2.65 1.28
CA THR A 46 36.56 1.58 0.32
C THR A 46 35.59 0.43 0.56
N LEU A 47 34.98 -0.06 -0.51
CA LEU A 47 34.19 -1.28 -0.49
C LEU A 47 35.07 -2.51 -0.28
N SER A 48 34.61 -3.46 0.54
CA SER A 48 35.21 -4.79 0.58
C SER A 48 34.90 -5.56 -0.71
N ALA A 49 35.65 -6.62 -0.99
CA ALA A 49 35.39 -7.48 -2.14
C ALA A 49 34.02 -8.16 -2.07
N ASP A 50 33.58 -8.54 -0.87
CA ASP A 50 32.26 -9.12 -0.63
C ASP A 50 31.13 -8.11 -0.87
N GLU A 51 31.27 -6.90 -0.35
CA GLU A 51 30.33 -5.80 -0.60
C GLU A 51 30.24 -5.47 -2.09
N ALA A 52 31.35 -5.36 -2.78
CA ALA A 52 31.38 -5.10 -4.22
C ALA A 52 30.67 -6.19 -5.04
N ALA A 53 30.86 -7.46 -4.69
CA ALA A 53 30.21 -8.59 -5.35
C ALA A 53 28.70 -8.59 -5.12
N LYS A 54 28.25 -8.34 -3.90
CA LYS A 54 26.82 -8.22 -3.56
C LYS A 54 26.14 -7.06 -4.30
N LEU A 55 26.79 -5.92 -4.33
CA LEU A 55 26.32 -4.74 -5.04
C LEU A 55 26.20 -4.98 -6.54
N GLU A 56 27.18 -5.64 -7.15
CA GLU A 56 27.13 -5.98 -8.58
C GLU A 56 25.93 -6.89 -8.90
N ALA A 57 25.69 -7.90 -8.09
CA ALA A 57 24.56 -8.79 -8.27
C ALA A 57 23.21 -8.04 -8.20
N LEU A 58 23.03 -7.15 -7.23
CA LEU A 58 21.83 -6.34 -7.08
C LEU A 58 21.68 -5.31 -8.21
N LEU A 59 22.78 -4.68 -8.61
CA LEU A 59 22.77 -3.69 -9.68
C LEU A 59 22.34 -4.28 -11.02
N VAL A 60 22.82 -5.48 -11.36
CA VAL A 60 22.40 -6.21 -12.57
C VAL A 60 20.90 -6.52 -12.53
N ARG A 61 20.38 -6.94 -11.39
CA ARG A 61 18.94 -7.20 -11.22
C ARG A 61 18.13 -5.92 -11.38
N ARG A 62 18.57 -4.80 -10.80
CA ARG A 62 17.92 -3.49 -10.97
C ARG A 62 17.95 -3.02 -12.41
N GLN A 63 19.04 -3.21 -13.13
CA GLN A 63 19.12 -2.90 -14.57
C GLN A 63 18.11 -3.69 -15.41
N ARG A 64 17.73 -4.90 -14.97
CA ARG A 64 16.68 -5.70 -15.60
C ARG A 64 15.27 -5.23 -15.27
N GLY A 65 15.14 -4.24 -14.37
CA GLY A 65 13.89 -3.63 -13.98
C GLY A 65 13.27 -4.18 -12.69
N GLU A 66 13.93 -5.11 -11.96
CA GLU A 66 13.39 -5.55 -10.67
C GLU A 66 13.23 -4.36 -9.72
N PRO A 67 12.07 -4.23 -9.02
CA PRO A 67 11.82 -3.14 -8.11
C PRO A 67 12.86 -3.05 -7.01
N ILE A 68 13.30 -1.84 -6.70
CA ILE A 68 14.30 -1.61 -5.64
C ILE A 68 13.83 -2.19 -4.30
N ALA A 69 12.54 -2.07 -3.99
CA ALA A 69 11.96 -2.60 -2.76
C ALA A 69 12.06 -4.14 -2.68
N HIS A 70 11.92 -4.86 -3.81
CA HIS A 70 12.11 -6.31 -3.85
C HIS A 70 13.58 -6.69 -3.64
N LEU A 71 14.51 -5.90 -4.15
CA LEU A 71 15.94 -6.17 -4.00
C LEU A 71 16.43 -6.03 -2.56
N VAL A 72 15.91 -5.04 -1.84
CA VAL A 72 16.27 -4.78 -0.44
C VAL A 72 15.30 -5.42 0.56
N GLY A 73 14.14 -5.89 0.11
CA GLY A 73 13.15 -6.58 0.92
C GLY A 73 12.33 -5.69 1.86
N GLN A 74 12.46 -4.38 1.75
CA GLN A 74 11.76 -3.41 2.59
C GLN A 74 11.30 -2.18 1.81
N ARG A 75 10.22 -1.56 2.30
CA ARG A 75 9.69 -0.27 1.84
C ARG A 75 9.13 0.50 3.02
N GLU A 76 9.46 1.78 3.13
CA GLU A 76 8.84 2.66 4.10
C GLU A 76 7.46 3.12 3.63
N PHE A 77 6.47 3.05 4.52
CA PHE A 77 5.13 3.59 4.33
C PHE A 77 4.65 4.16 5.67
N TRP A 78 4.16 5.39 5.68
CA TRP A 78 3.74 6.08 6.91
C TRP A 78 4.83 6.08 7.98
N SER A 79 6.08 6.27 7.57
CA SER A 79 7.29 6.15 8.41
C SER A 79 7.51 4.78 9.06
N LEU A 80 6.79 3.76 8.63
CA LEU A 80 6.93 2.37 9.10
C LEU A 80 7.78 1.56 8.09
N PRO A 81 8.88 0.93 8.54
CA PRO A 81 9.67 0.04 7.68
C PRO A 81 8.95 -1.31 7.52
N LEU A 82 8.35 -1.54 6.36
CA LEU A 82 7.61 -2.75 6.06
C LEU A 82 8.45 -3.73 5.24
N PHE A 83 8.39 -5.01 5.59
CA PHE A 83 8.84 -6.06 4.70
C PHE A 83 7.93 -6.13 3.48
N VAL A 84 8.53 -6.33 2.32
CA VAL A 84 7.82 -6.52 1.05
C VAL A 84 8.30 -7.81 0.38
N SER A 85 7.47 -8.35 -0.50
CA SER A 85 7.80 -9.53 -1.31
C SER A 85 7.07 -9.46 -2.64
N PRO A 86 7.43 -10.31 -3.63
CA PRO A 86 6.69 -10.41 -4.89
C PRO A 86 5.25 -10.91 -4.74
N ALA A 87 4.84 -11.35 -3.55
CA ALA A 87 3.49 -11.86 -3.29
C ALA A 87 2.43 -10.77 -3.11
N THR A 88 2.83 -9.51 -2.92
CA THR A 88 1.93 -8.39 -2.66
C THR A 88 2.31 -7.16 -3.48
N LEU A 89 1.38 -6.20 -3.53
CA LEU A 89 1.68 -4.85 -4.02
C LEU A 89 2.71 -4.18 -3.12
N ILE A 90 3.68 -3.51 -3.70
CA ILE A 90 4.60 -2.64 -2.96
C ILE A 90 3.82 -1.39 -2.51
N PRO A 91 3.86 -1.02 -1.23
CA PRO A 91 3.17 0.19 -0.75
C PRO A 91 3.58 1.44 -1.54
N ARG A 92 2.57 2.20 -1.99
CA ARG A 92 2.77 3.44 -2.75
C ARG A 92 2.63 4.66 -1.85
N PRO A 93 3.45 5.70 -2.04
CA PRO A 93 3.30 6.96 -1.29
C PRO A 93 1.91 7.58 -1.41
N ASP A 94 1.29 7.51 -2.59
CA ASP A 94 -0.03 8.06 -2.86
C ASP A 94 -1.13 7.44 -1.98
N THR A 95 -0.95 6.20 -1.55
CA THR A 95 -1.88 5.50 -0.65
C THR A 95 -1.88 6.09 0.76
N GLU A 96 -0.88 6.86 1.15
CA GLU A 96 -0.89 7.59 2.42
C GLU A 96 -2.05 8.60 2.52
N CYS A 97 -2.54 9.11 1.40
CA CYS A 97 -3.74 9.94 1.34
C CYS A 97 -4.97 9.19 1.89
N LEU A 98 -5.09 7.91 1.61
CA LEU A 98 -6.17 7.07 2.16
C LEU A 98 -6.09 6.99 3.69
N VAL A 99 -4.90 6.83 4.25
CA VAL A 99 -4.67 6.82 5.71
C VAL A 99 -5.06 8.15 6.33
N GLU A 100 -4.62 9.26 5.77
CA GLU A 100 -4.96 10.61 6.24
C GLU A 100 -6.47 10.85 6.26
N GLN A 101 -7.15 10.52 5.17
CA GLN A 101 -8.59 10.74 5.05
C GLN A 101 -9.40 9.82 5.97
N ALA A 102 -8.92 8.61 6.24
CA ALA A 102 -9.52 7.72 7.21
C ALA A 102 -9.36 8.28 8.64
N LEU A 103 -8.15 8.67 9.03
CA LEU A 103 -7.89 9.25 10.35
C LEU A 103 -8.72 10.49 10.63
N ALA A 104 -8.94 11.35 9.62
CA ALA A 104 -9.75 12.56 9.75
C ALA A 104 -11.24 12.27 10.03
N ARG A 105 -11.71 11.05 9.75
CA ARG A 105 -13.13 10.66 9.85
C ARG A 105 -13.40 9.62 10.93
N LEU A 106 -12.36 9.11 11.59
CA LEU A 106 -12.56 8.17 12.69
C LEU A 106 -13.25 8.87 13.88
N PRO A 107 -14.14 8.17 14.59
CA PRO A 107 -14.65 8.66 15.86
C PRO A 107 -13.51 8.98 16.83
N THR A 108 -13.72 9.94 17.73
CA THR A 108 -12.76 10.24 18.80
C THR A 108 -12.69 9.12 19.84
N ALA A 109 -13.80 8.41 20.05
CA ALA A 109 -13.84 7.22 20.88
C ALA A 109 -13.20 6.00 20.22
N PRO A 110 -12.75 5.00 21.00
CA PRO A 110 -12.28 3.73 20.46
C PRO A 110 -13.29 3.11 19.48
N CYS A 111 -12.82 2.61 18.35
CA CYS A 111 -13.67 2.07 17.31
C CYS A 111 -13.02 0.88 16.61
N ARG A 112 -13.78 0.23 15.76
CA ARG A 112 -13.32 -0.89 14.91
C ARG A 112 -13.15 -0.42 13.47
N ILE A 113 -12.01 -0.76 12.88
CA ILE A 113 -11.62 -0.39 11.52
C ILE A 113 -11.36 -1.67 10.73
N LEU A 114 -11.78 -1.71 9.47
CA LEU A 114 -11.53 -2.82 8.55
C LEU A 114 -10.66 -2.36 7.38
N ASP A 115 -9.60 -3.11 7.09
CA ASP A 115 -8.80 -2.99 5.86
C ASP A 115 -8.98 -4.24 4.99
N LEU A 116 -9.56 -4.06 3.82
CA LEU A 116 -9.82 -5.13 2.85
C LEU A 116 -8.70 -5.19 1.81
N GLY A 117 -8.18 -6.39 1.56
CA GLY A 117 -7.05 -6.57 0.65
C GLY A 117 -5.77 -5.95 1.22
N THR A 118 -5.42 -6.31 2.44
CA THR A 118 -4.38 -5.62 3.22
C THR A 118 -2.96 -5.72 2.65
N GLY A 119 -2.68 -6.72 1.80
CA GLY A 119 -1.36 -6.93 1.20
C GLY A 119 -0.26 -7.06 2.26
N THR A 120 0.68 -6.11 2.27
CA THR A 120 1.74 -6.02 3.27
C THR A 120 1.24 -5.65 4.67
N GLY A 121 -0.01 -5.24 4.80
CA GLY A 121 -0.57 -4.65 6.02
C GLY A 121 -0.35 -3.14 6.14
N ALA A 122 0.14 -2.47 5.11
CA ALA A 122 0.57 -1.06 5.17
C ALA A 122 -0.50 -0.12 5.72
N ILE A 123 -1.71 -0.14 5.18
CA ILE A 123 -2.81 0.75 5.60
C ILE A 123 -3.26 0.38 7.02
N ALA A 124 -3.50 -0.90 7.28
CA ALA A 124 -3.95 -1.39 8.58
C ALA A 124 -2.97 -1.04 9.70
N LEU A 125 -1.66 -1.25 9.46
CA LEU A 125 -0.61 -0.97 10.45
C LEU A 125 -0.41 0.53 10.66
N ALA A 126 -0.55 1.34 9.61
CA ALA A 126 -0.52 2.80 9.74
C ALA A 126 -1.68 3.29 10.63
N LEU A 127 -2.90 2.84 10.38
CA LEU A 127 -4.07 3.18 11.19
C LEU A 127 -3.95 2.69 12.63
N ALA A 128 -3.50 1.47 12.83
CA ALA A 128 -3.31 0.89 14.16
C ALA A 128 -2.24 1.63 14.97
N SER A 129 -1.16 2.08 14.33
CA SER A 129 -0.10 2.85 15.00
C SER A 129 -0.57 4.24 15.44
N GLU A 130 -1.43 4.90 14.67
CA GLU A 130 -1.98 6.22 14.96
C GLU A 130 -3.12 6.17 15.99
N ARG A 131 -3.86 5.09 16.02
CA ARG A 131 -5.02 4.89 16.90
C ARG A 131 -4.86 3.60 17.72
N PRO A 132 -3.94 3.61 18.72
CA PRO A 132 -3.72 2.44 19.58
C PRO A 132 -4.94 2.06 20.44
N ASP A 133 -5.90 2.96 20.57
CA ASP A 133 -7.18 2.76 21.23
C ASP A 133 -8.21 2.01 20.35
N CYS A 134 -7.98 1.90 19.04
CA CYS A 134 -8.88 1.24 18.10
C CYS A 134 -8.43 -0.21 17.83
N GLU A 135 -9.38 -1.03 17.40
CA GLU A 135 -9.14 -2.39 16.90
C GLU A 135 -9.18 -2.38 15.37
N VAL A 136 -8.08 -2.76 14.74
CA VAL A 136 -7.99 -2.88 13.28
C VAL A 136 -8.09 -4.34 12.89
N THR A 137 -9.03 -4.66 12.00
CA THR A 137 -9.14 -5.96 11.34
C THR A 137 -8.63 -5.80 9.91
N ALA A 138 -7.70 -6.65 9.52
CA ALA A 138 -7.11 -6.65 8.18
C ALA A 138 -7.26 -8.04 7.55
N VAL A 139 -7.72 -8.09 6.33
CA VAL A 139 -7.93 -9.36 5.63
C VAL A 139 -7.35 -9.33 4.23
N ASP A 140 -6.96 -10.50 3.74
CA ASP A 140 -6.52 -10.72 2.36
C ASP A 140 -6.91 -12.13 1.92
N VAL A 141 -7.20 -12.28 0.66
CA VAL A 141 -7.54 -13.61 0.10
C VAL A 141 -6.29 -14.49 -0.07
N MET A 142 -5.12 -13.87 -0.25
CA MET A 142 -3.87 -14.57 -0.49
C MET A 142 -3.18 -14.95 0.82
N PRO A 143 -2.93 -16.26 1.06
CA PRO A 143 -2.23 -16.71 2.29
C PRO A 143 -0.85 -16.07 2.48
N ASP A 144 -0.11 -15.87 1.40
CA ASP A 144 1.22 -15.25 1.44
C ASP A 144 1.16 -13.78 1.85
N ALA A 145 0.12 -13.06 1.44
CA ALA A 145 -0.14 -11.68 1.89
C ALA A 145 -0.44 -11.64 3.38
N VAL A 146 -1.30 -12.53 3.87
CA VAL A 146 -1.62 -12.65 5.30
C VAL A 146 -0.35 -12.92 6.12
N ALA A 147 0.48 -13.87 5.68
CA ALA A 147 1.74 -14.18 6.35
C ALA A 147 2.69 -12.99 6.41
N LEU A 148 2.81 -12.24 5.32
CA LEU A 148 3.64 -11.04 5.25
C LEU A 148 3.12 -9.92 6.16
N ALA A 149 1.81 -9.67 6.17
CA ALA A 149 1.20 -8.67 7.03
C ALA A 149 1.37 -9.02 8.53
N LEU A 150 1.22 -10.29 8.90
CA LEU A 150 1.49 -10.77 10.26
C LEU A 150 2.95 -10.55 10.65
N ARG A 151 3.89 -10.85 9.76
CA ARG A 151 5.31 -10.61 9.97
C ARG A 151 5.60 -9.12 10.19
N ASN A 152 4.96 -8.23 9.43
CA ASN A 152 5.10 -6.79 9.60
C ASN A 152 4.53 -6.31 10.93
N ALA A 153 3.36 -6.79 11.34
CA ALA A 153 2.76 -6.45 12.62
C ALA A 153 3.66 -6.85 13.79
N GLU A 154 4.22 -8.06 13.76
CA GLU A 154 5.16 -8.55 14.77
C GLU A 154 6.44 -7.72 14.80
N HIS A 155 7.04 -7.48 13.64
CA HIS A 155 8.28 -6.69 13.51
C HIS A 155 8.13 -5.27 14.08
N LEU A 156 6.98 -4.64 13.87
CA LEU A 156 6.69 -3.28 14.32
C LEU A 156 6.13 -3.23 15.75
N GLY A 157 5.85 -4.38 16.37
CA GLY A 157 5.27 -4.44 17.71
C GLY A 157 3.86 -3.87 17.79
N ILE A 158 3.06 -3.91 16.72
CA ILE A 158 1.69 -3.41 16.66
C ILE A 158 0.74 -4.53 17.06
N ALA A 159 0.08 -4.39 18.22
CA ALA A 159 -0.72 -5.45 18.83
C ALA A 159 -2.23 -5.29 18.60
N ASN A 160 -2.72 -4.10 18.25
CA ASN A 160 -4.14 -3.79 18.06
C ASN A 160 -4.63 -4.05 16.63
N VAL A 161 -4.03 -5.00 15.94
CA VAL A 161 -4.41 -5.46 14.62
C VAL A 161 -4.64 -6.97 14.63
N THR A 162 -5.72 -7.41 14.00
CA THR A 162 -6.02 -8.82 13.75
C THR A 162 -6.00 -9.07 12.26
N ILE A 163 -5.14 -9.97 11.81
CA ILE A 163 -4.92 -10.25 10.39
C ILE A 163 -5.34 -11.69 10.10
N SER A 164 -6.17 -11.88 9.09
CA SER A 164 -6.68 -13.21 8.72
C SER A 164 -6.97 -13.31 7.22
N GLN A 165 -7.10 -14.55 6.75
CA GLN A 165 -7.49 -14.81 5.38
C GLN A 165 -9.00 -14.66 5.21
N SER A 166 -9.43 -13.92 4.18
CA SER A 166 -10.84 -13.76 3.81
C SER A 166 -10.95 -13.37 2.34
N ASP A 167 -11.88 -13.96 1.64
CA ASP A 167 -12.33 -13.47 0.34
C ASP A 167 -13.31 -12.32 0.60
N TRP A 168 -12.78 -11.09 0.56
CA TRP A 168 -13.44 -9.86 1.00
C TRP A 168 -14.10 -10.04 2.37
N PHE A 169 -15.42 -10.03 2.45
CA PHE A 169 -16.18 -10.12 3.69
C PHE A 169 -16.50 -11.54 4.17
N SER A 170 -16.12 -12.58 3.42
CA SER A 170 -16.58 -13.95 3.64
C SER A 170 -16.31 -14.50 5.04
N ALA A 171 -15.22 -14.10 5.67
CA ALA A 171 -14.85 -14.52 7.03
C ALA A 171 -15.30 -13.54 8.13
N LEU A 172 -16.06 -12.50 7.78
CA LEU A 172 -16.39 -11.39 8.68
C LEU A 172 -17.86 -11.34 9.09
N ALA A 173 -18.62 -12.41 8.88
CA ALA A 173 -20.05 -12.46 9.16
C ALA A 173 -20.40 -11.96 10.58
N GLY A 174 -21.39 -11.08 10.68
CA GLY A 174 -21.86 -10.52 11.94
C GLY A 174 -21.00 -9.39 12.52
N GLN A 175 -19.87 -9.07 11.90
CA GLN A 175 -19.02 -7.97 12.35
C GLN A 175 -19.45 -6.64 11.72
N ARG A 176 -19.26 -5.55 12.45
CA ARG A 176 -19.51 -4.19 11.97
C ARG A 176 -18.38 -3.26 12.37
N PHE A 177 -18.08 -2.31 11.50
CA PHE A 177 -16.95 -1.40 11.61
C PHE A 177 -17.40 0.05 11.50
N ALA A 178 -16.71 0.93 12.21
CA ALA A 178 -16.90 2.38 12.07
C ALA A 178 -16.38 2.90 10.73
N THR A 179 -15.35 2.25 10.19
CA THR A 179 -14.73 2.62 8.93
C THR A 179 -14.22 1.38 8.20
N ILE A 180 -14.44 1.35 6.88
CA ILE A 180 -13.87 0.36 5.97
C ILE A 180 -12.97 1.09 4.99
N VAL A 181 -11.72 0.66 4.89
CA VAL A 181 -10.74 1.16 3.93
C VAL A 181 -10.30 0.04 3.00
N SER A 182 -9.98 0.36 1.78
CA SER A 182 -9.39 -0.61 0.84
C SER A 182 -8.62 0.09 -0.27
N ASN A 183 -7.51 -0.51 -0.63
CA ASN A 183 -6.82 -0.29 -1.89
C ASN A 183 -6.94 -1.59 -2.73
N PRO A 184 -8.11 -1.86 -3.32
CA PRO A 184 -8.34 -3.09 -4.06
C PRO A 184 -7.69 -3.04 -5.44
N PRO A 185 -7.57 -4.17 -6.15
CA PRO A 185 -7.21 -4.16 -7.57
C PRO A 185 -8.19 -3.29 -8.37
N TYR A 186 -7.67 -2.41 -9.22
CA TYR A 186 -8.48 -1.48 -10.01
C TYR A 186 -7.97 -1.25 -11.44
N ILE A 187 -6.98 -2.04 -11.89
CA ILE A 187 -6.43 -1.90 -13.24
C ILE A 187 -7.17 -2.85 -14.20
N ASP A 188 -7.55 -2.32 -15.36
CA ASP A 188 -8.09 -3.15 -16.44
C ASP A 188 -7.03 -4.13 -16.93
N ALA A 189 -7.41 -5.38 -17.18
CA ALA A 189 -6.51 -6.41 -17.69
C ALA A 189 -5.89 -6.05 -19.06
N ALA A 190 -6.51 -5.18 -19.82
CA ALA A 190 -6.02 -4.69 -21.11
C ALA A 190 -5.12 -3.45 -21.01
N ASP A 191 -4.88 -2.93 -19.79
CA ASP A 191 -4.07 -1.73 -19.61
C ASP A 191 -2.60 -2.00 -19.95
N PRO A 192 -2.00 -1.25 -20.90
CA PRO A 192 -0.62 -1.44 -21.31
C PRO A 192 0.41 -1.17 -20.19
N HIS A 193 0.07 -0.39 -19.16
CA HIS A 193 0.95 -0.11 -18.03
C HIS A 193 1.30 -1.36 -17.21
N LEU A 194 0.51 -2.44 -17.31
CA LEU A 194 0.82 -3.73 -16.68
C LEU A 194 2.13 -4.36 -17.17
N ALA A 195 2.58 -3.99 -18.38
CA ALA A 195 3.81 -4.47 -19.00
C ALA A 195 5.01 -3.53 -18.78
N GLU A 196 4.84 -2.44 -18.01
CA GLU A 196 5.84 -1.39 -17.86
C GLU A 196 6.38 -1.31 -16.43
N GLY A 197 7.60 -0.81 -16.28
CA GLY A 197 8.24 -0.48 -15.02
C GLY A 197 8.20 -1.59 -13.96
N ASP A 198 8.08 -1.19 -12.72
CA ASP A 198 8.07 -2.08 -11.55
C ASP A 198 6.81 -2.96 -11.48
N VAL A 199 5.70 -2.51 -12.06
CA VAL A 199 4.39 -3.21 -12.08
C VAL A 199 4.50 -4.61 -12.68
N ARG A 200 5.39 -4.83 -13.65
CA ARG A 200 5.66 -6.14 -14.27
C ARG A 200 6.04 -7.23 -13.27
N PHE A 201 6.59 -6.85 -12.13
CA PHE A 201 7.12 -7.76 -11.10
C PHE A 201 6.15 -7.96 -9.94
N GLU A 202 5.01 -7.29 -9.97
CA GLU A 202 3.98 -7.38 -8.94
C GLU A 202 2.88 -8.38 -9.35
N PRO A 203 2.19 -9.02 -8.38
CA PRO A 203 1.20 -10.04 -8.70
C PRO A 203 -0.03 -9.43 -9.37
N LEU A 204 -0.48 -10.01 -10.47
CA LEU A 204 -1.69 -9.55 -11.17
C LEU A 204 -2.93 -9.58 -10.29
N THR A 205 -3.00 -10.49 -9.32
CA THR A 205 -4.10 -10.58 -8.33
C THR A 205 -4.22 -9.35 -7.44
N ALA A 206 -3.13 -8.58 -7.28
CA ALA A 206 -3.12 -7.33 -6.53
C ALA A 206 -3.38 -6.09 -7.41
N LEU A 207 -3.40 -6.25 -8.72
CA LEU A 207 -3.44 -5.15 -9.70
C LEU A 207 -4.73 -5.13 -10.52
N VAL A 208 -5.16 -6.30 -11.01
CA VAL A 208 -6.18 -6.41 -12.06
C VAL A 208 -7.54 -6.72 -11.48
N ALA A 209 -8.54 -5.97 -11.93
CA ALA A 209 -9.96 -6.26 -11.70
C ALA A 209 -10.73 -6.27 -13.02
N GLY A 210 -11.79 -7.07 -13.07
CA GLY A 210 -12.71 -7.09 -14.20
C GLY A 210 -13.52 -5.79 -14.31
N ASP A 211 -14.39 -5.72 -15.31
CA ASP A 211 -15.28 -4.58 -15.55
C ASP A 211 -14.51 -3.25 -15.62
N GLN A 212 -13.51 -3.20 -16.49
CA GLN A 212 -12.62 -2.03 -16.65
C GLN A 212 -11.92 -1.60 -15.33
N GLY A 213 -11.61 -2.56 -14.49
CA GLY A 213 -10.98 -2.33 -13.19
C GLY A 213 -11.97 -2.00 -12.05
N LEU A 214 -13.28 -2.01 -12.27
CA LEU A 214 -14.28 -1.57 -11.29
C LEU A 214 -14.95 -2.72 -10.52
N ALA A 215 -14.75 -3.99 -10.92
CA ALA A 215 -15.50 -5.11 -10.35
C ALA A 215 -15.34 -5.26 -8.84
N ASP A 216 -14.09 -5.19 -8.33
CA ASP A 216 -13.83 -5.33 -6.91
C ASP A 216 -14.34 -4.12 -6.12
N LEU A 217 -14.16 -2.91 -6.65
CA LEU A 217 -14.70 -1.67 -6.07
C LEU A 217 -16.23 -1.74 -5.95
N ALA A 218 -16.93 -2.17 -7.00
CA ALA A 218 -18.37 -2.33 -6.98
C ALA A 218 -18.84 -3.37 -5.96
N HIS A 219 -18.14 -4.49 -5.86
CA HIS A 219 -18.43 -5.54 -4.87
C HIS A 219 -18.28 -5.00 -3.44
N ILE A 220 -17.16 -4.35 -3.13
CA ILE A 220 -16.88 -3.79 -1.81
C ILE A 220 -17.93 -2.75 -1.42
N ILE A 221 -18.29 -1.86 -2.33
CA ILE A 221 -19.29 -0.81 -2.09
C ILE A 221 -20.65 -1.42 -1.73
N ARG A 222 -21.11 -2.39 -2.52
CA ARG A 222 -22.41 -3.01 -2.33
C ARG A 222 -22.48 -3.83 -1.05
N GLU A 223 -21.53 -4.76 -0.86
CA GLU A 223 -21.53 -5.66 0.28
C GLU A 223 -21.14 -4.95 1.58
N GLY A 224 -20.27 -3.95 1.51
CA GLY A 224 -19.76 -3.21 2.67
C GLY A 224 -20.82 -2.52 3.51
N ARG A 225 -21.99 -2.22 2.93
CA ARG A 225 -23.11 -1.64 3.67
C ARG A 225 -23.55 -2.50 4.87
N GLN A 226 -23.44 -3.81 4.76
CA GLN A 226 -23.81 -4.74 5.83
C GLN A 226 -22.76 -4.80 6.94
N TYR A 227 -21.54 -4.33 6.67
CA TYR A 227 -20.39 -4.38 7.59
C TYR A 227 -20.00 -3.02 8.13
N LEU A 228 -20.66 -1.95 7.73
CA LEU A 228 -20.53 -0.64 8.33
C LEU A 228 -21.55 -0.42 9.45
N GLN A 229 -21.10 0.23 10.51
CA GLN A 229 -22.00 0.83 11.48
C GLN A 229 -22.79 1.97 10.84
N PRO A 230 -24.02 2.28 11.30
CA PRO A 230 -24.70 3.49 10.88
C PRO A 230 -23.82 4.72 11.05
N GLY A 231 -23.76 5.59 10.05
CA GLY A 231 -22.87 6.75 10.04
C GLY A 231 -21.41 6.43 9.72
N GLY A 232 -21.05 5.16 9.51
CA GLY A 232 -19.69 4.73 9.19
C GLY A 232 -19.23 5.12 7.79
N TRP A 233 -17.93 5.18 7.60
CA TRP A 233 -17.29 5.63 6.37
C TRP A 233 -16.69 4.49 5.56
N MET A 234 -16.88 4.56 4.23
CA MET A 234 -16.19 3.74 3.22
C MET A 234 -15.19 4.62 2.48
N LEU A 235 -13.92 4.22 2.43
CA LEU A 235 -12.87 4.93 1.71
C LEU A 235 -12.14 3.94 0.79
N LEU A 236 -12.10 4.25 -0.51
CA LEU A 236 -11.58 3.36 -1.54
C LEU A 236 -10.59 4.09 -2.44
N GLU A 237 -9.37 3.55 -2.54
CA GLU A 237 -8.41 3.98 -3.55
C GLU A 237 -8.83 3.45 -4.93
N HIS A 238 -8.59 4.24 -5.97
CA HIS A 238 -8.86 3.91 -7.36
C HIS A 238 -7.88 4.60 -8.29
N GLY A 239 -7.93 4.27 -9.58
CA GLY A 239 -7.16 4.95 -10.60
C GLY A 239 -7.61 6.41 -10.79
N TRP A 240 -6.71 7.25 -11.24
CA TRP A 240 -6.95 8.70 -11.38
C TRP A 240 -8.08 9.06 -12.35
N THR A 241 -8.46 8.15 -13.26
CA THR A 241 -9.58 8.33 -14.20
C THR A 241 -10.90 7.74 -13.72
N GLN A 242 -10.92 7.05 -12.57
CA GLN A 242 -12.06 6.27 -12.10
C GLN A 242 -12.95 7.00 -11.09
N GLY A 243 -12.58 8.20 -10.66
CA GLY A 243 -13.28 8.92 -9.58
C GLY A 243 -14.77 9.09 -9.83
N GLU A 244 -15.18 9.50 -11.03
CA GLU A 244 -16.60 9.67 -11.38
C GLU A 244 -17.38 8.36 -11.28
N ALA A 245 -16.83 7.27 -11.80
CA ALA A 245 -17.46 5.96 -11.76
C ALA A 245 -17.64 5.46 -10.31
N VAL A 246 -16.61 5.64 -9.47
CA VAL A 246 -16.68 5.23 -8.05
C VAL A 246 -17.67 6.09 -7.28
N ARG A 247 -17.74 7.39 -7.52
CA ARG A 247 -18.78 8.26 -6.93
C ARG A 247 -20.19 7.77 -7.32
N ALA A 248 -20.39 7.43 -8.59
CA ALA A 248 -21.67 6.90 -9.06
C ALA A 248 -22.05 5.60 -8.32
N LEU A 249 -21.11 4.66 -8.20
CA LEU A 249 -21.33 3.39 -7.49
C LEU A 249 -21.73 3.62 -6.02
N LEU A 250 -21.05 4.54 -5.32
CA LEU A 250 -21.37 4.87 -3.93
C LEU A 250 -22.77 5.50 -3.80
N ARG A 251 -23.11 6.45 -4.67
CA ARG A 251 -24.44 7.11 -4.65
C ARG A 251 -25.56 6.12 -4.96
N GLU A 252 -25.40 5.28 -5.96
CA GLU A 252 -26.36 4.23 -6.31
C GLU A 252 -26.57 3.23 -5.16
N ALA A 253 -25.53 2.93 -4.40
CA ALA A 253 -25.60 2.09 -3.21
C ALA A 253 -26.19 2.82 -1.99
N GLY A 254 -26.52 4.11 -2.09
CA GLY A 254 -27.16 4.87 -1.02
C GLY A 254 -26.21 5.47 0.02
N TYR A 255 -24.93 5.59 -0.29
CA TYR A 255 -24.00 6.35 0.56
C TYR A 255 -24.24 7.86 0.42
N LEU A 256 -24.06 8.57 1.51
CA LEU A 256 -24.14 10.02 1.62
C LEU A 256 -22.73 10.65 1.63
N ASP A 257 -22.68 11.96 1.49
CA ASP A 257 -21.43 12.74 1.60
C ASP A 257 -20.30 12.23 0.69
N VAL A 258 -20.68 11.76 -0.50
CA VAL A 258 -19.76 11.16 -1.47
C VAL A 258 -18.83 12.24 -2.01
N ALA A 259 -17.53 12.02 -1.88
CA ALA A 259 -16.50 12.93 -2.34
C ALA A 259 -15.25 12.18 -2.80
N THR A 260 -14.53 12.79 -3.74
CA THR A 260 -13.22 12.28 -4.19
C THR A 260 -12.12 13.20 -3.66
N CYS A 261 -11.04 12.60 -3.17
CA CYS A 261 -9.86 13.31 -2.70
C CYS A 261 -8.68 13.05 -3.65
N ARG A 262 -7.81 14.07 -3.74
CA ARG A 262 -6.62 14.01 -4.58
C ARG A 262 -5.41 13.58 -3.75
N ASP A 263 -4.47 12.92 -4.42
CA ASP A 263 -3.15 12.63 -3.87
C ASP A 263 -2.23 13.87 -3.92
N TYR A 264 -0.99 13.70 -3.46
CA TYR A 264 0.01 14.79 -3.46
C TYR A 264 0.44 15.21 -4.87
N GLY A 265 0.19 14.40 -5.89
CA GLY A 265 0.39 14.73 -7.30
C GLY A 265 -0.81 15.41 -7.96
N ASP A 266 -1.82 15.79 -7.18
CA ASP A 266 -3.08 16.42 -7.62
C ASP A 266 -3.94 15.53 -8.54
N ASN A 267 -3.74 14.21 -8.48
CA ASN A 267 -4.58 13.24 -9.18
C ASN A 267 -5.72 12.76 -8.28
N GLU A 268 -6.90 12.56 -8.85
CA GLU A 268 -7.98 11.87 -8.15
C GLU A 268 -7.49 10.49 -7.73
N ARG A 269 -7.55 10.15 -6.44
CA ARG A 269 -6.93 8.93 -5.91
C ARG A 269 -7.85 8.08 -5.08
N LEU A 270 -8.71 8.68 -4.29
CA LEU A 270 -9.65 7.96 -3.46
C LEU A 270 -11.01 8.62 -3.47
N THR A 271 -12.04 7.80 -3.32
CA THR A 271 -13.42 8.27 -3.15
C THR A 271 -14.00 7.66 -1.87
N LEU A 272 -14.75 8.46 -1.17
CA LEU A 272 -15.33 8.12 0.12
C LEU A 272 -16.83 8.41 0.13
N GLY A 273 -17.52 7.72 1.03
CA GLY A 273 -18.94 7.91 1.28
C GLY A 273 -19.30 7.43 2.68
N ARG A 274 -20.36 7.97 3.23
CA ARG A 274 -20.84 7.67 4.57
C ARG A 274 -22.16 6.89 4.50
N LEU A 275 -22.26 5.80 5.25
CA LEU A 275 -23.51 5.10 5.41
C LEU A 275 -24.49 6.00 6.17
N PRO A 276 -25.77 6.10 5.77
CA PRO A 276 -26.76 6.85 6.53
C PRO A 276 -26.80 6.44 8.00
N ASP A 277 -27.10 7.40 8.88
CA ASP A 277 -27.44 7.10 10.27
C ASP A 277 -28.72 6.26 10.30
N MET A 278 -28.92 5.48 11.37
CA MET A 278 -30.22 4.81 11.55
C MET A 278 -31.30 5.88 11.62
N GLU A 279 -32.28 5.82 10.72
CA GLU A 279 -33.50 6.60 10.89
C GLU A 279 -34.10 6.20 12.25
N ASN A 280 -34.32 7.17 13.11
CA ASN A 280 -35.21 6.98 14.24
C ASN A 280 -36.57 6.65 13.66
N VAL A 281 -36.87 5.36 13.57
CA VAL A 281 -38.26 4.90 13.34
C VAL A 281 -39.01 5.23 14.62
N GLY A 282 -39.56 6.46 14.65
CA GLY A 282 -40.44 6.90 15.68
C GLY A 282 -41.82 6.21 15.60
#